data_bb2fa1eb6e8dd13673164ea7ca7cd6a1
#
_entry.id   bb2fa1eb6e8dd13673164ea7ca7cd6a1
#
_cell.length_a   1.000
_cell.length_b   1.000
_cell.length_c   1.000
_cell.angle_alpha   90.00
_cell.angle_beta   90.00
_cell.angle_gamma   90.00
#
_symmetry.space_group_name_H-M   'P 1'
#
loop_
_entity.id
_entity.type
_entity.pdbx_description
1 polymer ?
#
loop_
_entity_poly.entity_id
_entity_poly.type
_entity_poly.pdbx_seq_one_letter_code
_entity_poly.pdbx_strand_id
1 'polypeptide(L)'
;MKKFLHVGCGPKTKVQTTPVFASDEWEEVRLDIDENCNPDIIAALPDLSDIETSSYDAIFSSHNIEHLFPHEVDIALLEFNRVLKDDGYLLITCPDLKSVA
;
A
#
# COMPACT_ATOMS: atom_id res chain seq x y z
N MET A 1 -4.70 -17.62 -5.21
CA MET A 1 -5.17 -16.23 -5.29
C MET A 1 -4.03 -15.29 -4.93
N LYS A 2 -3.86 -14.25 -5.70
CA LYS A 2 -2.87 -13.22 -5.41
C LYS A 2 -3.38 -12.30 -4.31
N LYS A 3 -2.46 -11.75 -3.53
CA LYS A 3 -2.78 -10.89 -2.42
C LYS A 3 -2.07 -9.55 -2.55
N PHE A 4 -2.78 -8.44 -2.36
CA PHE A 4 -2.15 -7.11 -2.36
C PHE A 4 -2.44 -6.36 -1.06
N LEU A 5 -1.47 -5.55 -0.66
CA LEU A 5 -1.59 -4.68 0.51
C LEU A 5 -2.04 -3.30 0.04
N HIS A 6 -3.21 -2.86 0.51
CA HIS A 6 -3.76 -1.54 0.19
C HIS A 6 -3.39 -0.58 1.31
N VAL A 7 -2.29 0.14 1.12
CA VAL A 7 -1.71 1.02 2.14
C VAL A 7 -2.42 2.37 2.15
N GLY A 8 -2.79 2.82 3.35
CA GLY A 8 -3.50 4.08 3.51
C GLY A 8 -4.86 4.05 2.81
N CYS A 9 -5.57 2.95 2.98
CA CYS A 9 -6.81 2.72 2.25
C CYS A 9 -7.93 3.71 2.56
N GLY A 10 -7.93 4.29 3.76
CA GLY A 10 -9.08 5.07 4.21
C GLY A 10 -10.34 4.21 4.13
N PRO A 11 -11.49 4.79 3.75
CA PRO A 11 -12.73 4.01 3.60
C PRO A 11 -12.82 3.26 2.27
N LYS A 12 -11.81 3.36 1.40
CA LYS A 12 -11.84 2.76 0.07
C LYS A 12 -11.54 1.27 0.11
N THR A 13 -12.09 0.55 -0.86
CA THR A 13 -11.86 -0.88 -1.03
C THR A 13 -11.22 -1.16 -2.39
N LYS A 14 -10.93 -2.44 -2.67
CA LYS A 14 -10.21 -2.83 -3.89
C LYS A 14 -10.90 -2.37 -5.18
N VAL A 15 -12.22 -2.28 -5.17
CA VAL A 15 -12.97 -1.84 -6.37
C VAL A 15 -12.70 -0.37 -6.71
N GLN A 16 -12.15 0.38 -5.76
CA GLN A 16 -11.82 1.80 -5.93
C GLN A 16 -10.34 2.02 -6.19
N THR A 17 -9.55 0.97 -6.31
CA THR A 17 -8.12 1.06 -6.61
C THR A 17 -7.89 1.14 -8.13
N THR A 18 -7.68 0.02 -8.76
CA THR A 18 -7.49 -0.09 -10.20
C THR A 18 -8.31 -1.26 -10.73
N PRO A 19 -8.61 -1.30 -12.03
CA PRO A 19 -9.30 -2.46 -12.61
C PRO A 19 -8.58 -3.79 -12.36
N VAL A 20 -7.25 -3.76 -12.27
CA VAL A 20 -6.45 -4.96 -12.02
C VAL A 20 -6.76 -5.54 -10.64
N PHE A 21 -6.69 -4.72 -9.60
CA PHE A 21 -6.92 -5.20 -8.23
C PHE A 21 -8.39 -5.40 -7.89
N ALA A 22 -9.29 -4.81 -8.68
CA ALA A 22 -10.73 -4.99 -8.47
C ALA A 22 -11.23 -6.37 -8.88
N SER A 23 -10.42 -7.14 -9.61
CA SER A 23 -10.83 -8.46 -10.09
C SER A 23 -10.84 -9.50 -8.97
N ASP A 24 -11.53 -10.63 -9.23
CA ASP A 24 -11.63 -11.73 -8.27
C ASP A 24 -10.32 -12.50 -8.08
N GLU A 25 -9.31 -12.20 -8.89
CA GLU A 25 -7.99 -12.82 -8.77
C GLU A 25 -7.19 -12.28 -7.59
N TRP A 26 -7.62 -11.16 -7.01
CA TRP A 26 -6.89 -10.47 -5.95
C TRP A 26 -7.66 -10.46 -4.64
N GLU A 27 -6.94 -10.81 -3.57
CA GLU A 27 -7.42 -10.63 -2.20
C GLU A 27 -6.82 -9.34 -1.66
N GLU A 28 -7.66 -8.46 -1.13
CA GLU A 28 -7.23 -7.19 -0.54
C GLU A 28 -6.94 -7.35 0.94
N VAL A 29 -5.79 -6.84 1.39
CA VAL A 29 -5.53 -6.59 2.81
C VAL A 29 -5.39 -5.09 2.98
N ARG A 30 -6.28 -4.49 3.75
CA ARG A 30 -6.37 -3.04 3.94
C ARG A 30 -5.56 -2.60 5.15
N LEU A 31 -4.75 -1.56 4.99
CA LEU A 31 -3.90 -1.02 6.06
C LEU A 31 -4.15 0.48 6.18
N ASP A 32 -4.44 0.94 7.39
CA ASP A 32 -4.60 2.36 7.69
C ASP A 32 -4.32 2.59 9.16
N ILE A 33 -3.97 3.83 9.51
CA ILE A 33 -3.79 4.25 10.90
C ILE A 33 -5.16 4.48 11.57
N ASP A 34 -6.18 4.80 10.80
CA ASP A 34 -7.51 5.13 11.31
C ASP A 34 -8.36 3.88 11.47
N GLU A 35 -8.59 3.48 12.71
CA GLU A 35 -9.40 2.30 13.03
C GLU A 35 -10.85 2.44 12.57
N ASN A 36 -11.34 3.67 12.39
CA ASN A 36 -12.72 3.91 11.94
C ASN A 36 -12.95 3.50 10.49
N CYS A 37 -11.88 3.29 9.73
CA CYS A 37 -11.97 2.79 8.36
C CYS A 37 -12.08 1.27 8.30
N ASN A 38 -12.06 0.60 9.45
CA ASN A 38 -12.08 -0.86 9.56
C ASN A 38 -11.00 -1.55 8.73
N PRO A 39 -9.72 -1.12 8.87
CA PRO A 39 -8.65 -1.80 8.13
C PRO A 39 -8.38 -3.17 8.72
N ASP A 40 -7.77 -4.04 7.91
CA ASP A 40 -7.32 -5.35 8.39
C ASP A 40 -6.08 -5.22 9.28
N ILE A 41 -5.26 -4.21 9.00
CA ILE A 41 -4.05 -3.91 9.77
C ILE A 41 -4.07 -2.43 10.15
N ILE A 42 -3.89 -2.14 11.43
CA ILE A 42 -3.78 -0.76 11.90
C ILE A 42 -2.30 -0.42 12.02
N ALA A 43 -1.81 0.39 11.10
CA ALA A 43 -0.42 0.84 11.09
C ALA A 43 -0.28 2.09 10.22
N ALA A 44 0.80 2.82 10.42
CA ALA A 44 1.11 4.01 9.65
C ALA A 44 2.48 3.88 9.00
N LEU A 45 2.61 4.33 7.74
CA LEU A 45 3.91 4.38 7.10
C LEU A 45 4.86 5.29 7.90
N PRO A 46 6.14 4.97 7.95
CA PRO A 46 6.81 3.86 7.27
C PRO A 46 6.85 2.55 8.06
N ASP A 47 6.08 2.42 9.13
CA ASP A 47 6.17 1.25 10.03
C ASP A 47 5.34 0.08 9.52
N LEU A 48 6.00 -0.87 8.88
CA LEU A 48 5.41 -2.13 8.44
C LEU A 48 6.03 -3.33 9.17
N SER A 49 6.56 -3.09 10.38
CA SER A 49 7.32 -4.10 11.12
C SER A 49 6.50 -5.34 11.48
N ASP A 50 5.18 -5.20 11.62
CA ASP A 50 4.31 -6.32 11.95
C ASP A 50 3.95 -7.20 10.74
N ILE A 51 4.37 -6.79 9.55
CA ILE A 51 4.08 -7.52 8.31
C ILE A 51 5.27 -8.41 7.95
N GLU A 52 4.97 -9.66 7.64
CA GLU A 52 6.01 -10.62 7.29
C GLU A 52 6.71 -10.30 5.98
N THR A 53 7.98 -10.66 5.89
CA THR A 53 8.77 -10.55 4.67
C THR A 53 8.19 -11.44 3.58
N SER A 54 8.17 -10.95 2.35
CA SER A 54 7.75 -11.70 1.16
C SER A 54 6.35 -12.29 1.29
N SER A 55 5.41 -11.49 1.83
CA SER A 55 4.05 -11.96 2.10
C SER A 55 3.01 -11.49 1.08
N TYR A 56 3.35 -10.54 0.22
CA TYR A 56 2.40 -9.95 -0.73
C TYR A 56 2.86 -10.01 -2.17
N ASP A 57 1.91 -10.21 -3.07
CA ASP A 57 2.16 -10.22 -4.52
C ASP A 57 2.23 -8.81 -5.09
N ALA A 58 1.58 -7.85 -4.44
CA ALA A 58 1.63 -6.44 -4.84
C ALA A 58 1.31 -5.54 -3.66
N ILE A 59 1.68 -4.27 -3.78
CA ILE A 59 1.30 -3.21 -2.85
C ILE A 59 0.70 -2.07 -3.66
N PHE A 60 -0.44 -1.56 -3.20
CA PHE A 60 -1.06 -0.37 -3.76
C PHE A 60 -1.03 0.74 -2.72
N SER A 61 -0.39 1.85 -3.05
CA SER A 61 -0.30 3.03 -2.18
C SER A 61 -0.76 4.26 -2.96
N SER A 62 -1.85 4.87 -2.52
CA SER A 62 -2.42 6.04 -3.19
C SER A 62 -2.44 7.22 -2.22
N HIS A 63 -1.80 8.32 -2.62
CA HIS A 63 -1.81 9.57 -1.86
C HIS A 63 -1.26 9.44 -0.43
N ASN A 64 -0.19 8.64 -0.25
CA ASN A 64 0.40 8.42 1.06
C ASN A 64 1.85 8.90 1.17
N ILE A 65 2.65 8.62 0.15
CA ILE A 65 4.09 8.90 0.17
C ILE A 65 4.37 10.40 0.35
N GLU A 66 3.55 11.25 -0.25
CA GLU A 66 3.75 12.70 -0.18
C GLU A 66 3.58 13.28 1.22
N HIS A 67 2.97 12.53 2.14
CA HIS A 67 2.79 12.96 3.53
C HIS A 67 3.98 12.59 4.42
N LEU A 68 4.95 11.86 3.89
CA LEU A 68 6.13 11.43 4.63
C LEU A 68 7.27 12.44 4.49
N PHE A 69 8.09 12.54 5.51
CA PHE A 69 9.37 13.26 5.40
C PHE A 69 10.30 12.48 4.44
N PRO A 70 11.26 13.16 3.77
CA PRO A 70 12.14 12.48 2.82
C PRO A 70 12.82 11.22 3.35
N HIS A 71 13.30 11.24 4.59
CA HIS A 71 13.96 10.06 5.18
C HIS A 71 12.97 8.91 5.44
N GLU A 72 11.70 9.25 5.67
CA GLU A 72 10.65 8.23 5.87
C GLU A 72 10.26 7.57 4.56
N VAL A 73 10.34 8.29 3.44
CA VAL A 73 10.07 7.73 2.12
C VAL A 73 11.05 6.60 1.82
N ASP A 74 12.34 6.79 2.11
CA ASP A 74 13.34 5.76 1.90
C ASP A 74 13.05 4.51 2.73
N ILE A 75 12.68 4.69 3.99
CA ILE A 75 12.31 3.58 4.88
C ILE A 75 11.08 2.86 4.35
N ALA A 76 10.07 3.61 3.92
CA ALA A 76 8.83 3.03 3.39
C ALA A 76 9.11 2.18 2.15
N LEU A 77 9.93 2.68 1.23
CA LEU A 77 10.27 1.94 0.00
C LEU A 77 11.05 0.67 0.30
N LEU A 78 11.97 0.70 1.27
CA LEU A 78 12.68 -0.48 1.70
C LEU A 78 11.73 -1.50 2.31
N GLU A 79 10.79 -1.05 3.13
CA GLU A 79 9.79 -1.93 3.74
C GLU A 79 8.83 -2.50 2.71
N PHE A 80 8.43 -1.73 1.71
CA PHE A 80 7.62 -2.25 0.61
C PHE A 80 8.36 -3.38 -0.11
N ASN A 81 9.65 -3.17 -0.40
CA ASN A 81 10.46 -4.19 -1.04
C ASN A 81 10.57 -5.44 -0.18
N ARG A 82 10.72 -5.29 1.12
CA ARG A 82 10.81 -6.42 2.05
C ARG A 82 9.53 -7.25 2.07
N VAL A 83 8.38 -6.58 2.08
CA VAL A 83 7.05 -7.21 2.21
C VAL A 83 6.62 -7.88 0.91
N LEU A 84 7.12 -7.39 -0.23
CA LEU A 84 6.80 -7.95 -1.54
C LEU A 84 7.54 -9.25 -1.78
N LYS A 85 6.88 -10.19 -2.44
CA LYS A 85 7.51 -11.40 -2.94
C LYS A 85 8.49 -11.03 -4.07
N ASP A 86 9.39 -11.94 -4.43
CA ASP A 86 10.42 -11.68 -5.44
C ASP A 86 9.86 -11.20 -6.77
N ASP A 87 8.70 -11.70 -7.17
CA ASP A 87 8.03 -11.32 -8.41
C ASP A 87 6.91 -10.30 -8.19
N GLY A 88 6.83 -9.73 -6.99
CA GLY A 88 5.83 -8.74 -6.66
C GLY A 88 6.14 -7.36 -7.21
N TYR A 89 5.14 -6.50 -7.20
CA TYR A 89 5.32 -5.13 -7.70
C TYR A 89 4.57 -4.12 -6.83
N LEU A 90 5.02 -2.88 -6.94
CA LEU A 90 4.48 -1.75 -6.18
C LEU A 90 3.83 -0.77 -7.14
N LEU A 91 2.58 -0.41 -6.87
CA LEU A 91 1.88 0.64 -7.60
C LEU A 91 1.64 1.81 -6.65
N ILE A 92 2.30 2.93 -6.90
CA ILE A 92 2.16 4.16 -6.13
C ILE A 92 1.48 5.21 -7.00
N THR A 93 0.46 5.87 -6.43
CA THR A 93 -0.12 7.06 -7.06
C THR A 93 0.03 8.24 -6.11
N CYS A 94 0.32 9.40 -6.67
CA CYS A 94 0.41 10.65 -5.93
C CYS A 94 -0.48 11.69 -6.60
N PRO A 95 -1.06 12.63 -5.84
CA PRO A 95 -1.84 13.67 -6.46
C PRO A 95 -0.92 14.62 -7.23
N ASP A 96 -1.45 15.15 -8.31
CA ASP A 96 -0.86 16.29 -9.00
C ASP A 96 0.58 16.07 -9.47
N LEU A 97 0.85 14.90 -10.04
CA LEU A 97 2.18 14.61 -10.60
C LEU A 97 2.57 15.60 -11.69
N LYS A 98 1.59 16.18 -12.37
CA LYS A 98 1.87 17.15 -13.44
C LYS A 98 2.50 18.43 -12.94
N SER A 99 2.17 18.85 -11.73
CA SER A 99 2.76 20.08 -11.19
C SER A 99 4.16 19.84 -10.65
N VAL A 100 4.55 18.60 -10.44
CA VAL A 100 5.91 18.23 -10.04
C VAL A 100 6.84 18.20 -11.24
N ALA A 101 6.30 17.83 -12.36
CA ALA A 101 7.06 17.80 -13.60
C ALA A 101 7.30 19.20 -14.11
#